data_dbbf1b458065fe740838316a48658c99
#
_entry.id   dbbf1b458065fe740838316a48658c99
#
_cell.length_a   1.000
_cell.length_b   1.000
_cell.length_c   1.000
_cell.angle_alpha   90.00
_cell.angle_beta   90.00
_cell.angle_gamma   90.00
#
_symmetry.space_group_name_H-M   'P 1'
#
loop_
_entity.id
_entity.type
_entity.pdbx_description
1 polymer ?
#
loop_
_entity_poly.entity_id
_entity_poly.type
_entity_poly.pdbx_seq_one_letter_code
_entity_poly.pdbx_strand_id
1 'polypeptide(L)'
;MQVTASWEVTGKAEITSVAPCDRCLEDVEVKVTLDFKHKIDTESDAYDQSEDLDENNYIDGYSLDVEQLVYNELLVGWPTKILCSEDCKGICNVCGQNLNKGTCNCEDTGLDPRMSVIRDVFKNFKEV
;
A
#
# COMPACT_ATOMS: atom_id res chain seq x y z
N MET A 1 -2.50 -5.13 -45.96
CA MET A 1 -3.27 -4.53 -44.84
C MET A 1 -3.03 -5.34 -43.60
N GLN A 2 -2.18 -4.84 -42.73
CA GLN A 2 -2.02 -5.47 -41.43
C GLN A 2 -3.12 -4.93 -40.51
N VAL A 3 -4.02 -5.81 -40.12
CA VAL A 3 -5.03 -5.49 -39.12
C VAL A 3 -4.40 -5.71 -37.75
N THR A 4 -3.92 -4.64 -37.13
CA THR A 4 -3.49 -4.70 -35.74
C THR A 4 -4.73 -4.84 -34.87
N ALA A 5 -4.93 -6.02 -34.31
CA ALA A 5 -6.00 -6.25 -33.34
C ALA A 5 -5.54 -5.79 -31.96
N SER A 6 -5.86 -4.54 -31.63
CA SER A 6 -5.70 -4.03 -30.26
C SER A 6 -7.02 -4.17 -29.52
N TRP A 7 -6.97 -4.71 -28.32
CA TRP A 7 -8.11 -4.83 -27.41
C TRP A 7 -7.98 -3.79 -26.30
N GLU A 8 -9.09 -3.18 -26.00
CA GLU A 8 -9.17 -2.23 -24.88
C GLU A 8 -10.10 -2.81 -23.82
N VAL A 9 -9.56 -3.00 -22.62
CA VAL A 9 -10.33 -3.45 -21.45
C VAL A 9 -10.52 -2.27 -20.52
N THR A 10 -11.78 -1.90 -20.29
CA THR A 10 -12.14 -0.88 -19.32
C THR A 10 -12.97 -1.50 -18.22
N GLY A 11 -12.73 -1.09 -17.00
CA GLY A 11 -13.48 -1.58 -15.87
C GLY A 11 -13.56 -0.56 -14.74
N LYS A 12 -14.65 -0.65 -14.00
CA LYS A 12 -14.86 0.09 -12.76
C LYS A 12 -15.27 -0.86 -11.68
N ALA A 13 -14.66 -0.75 -10.53
CA ALA A 13 -15.01 -1.55 -9.36
C ALA A 13 -14.94 -0.68 -8.11
N GLU A 14 -15.83 -0.94 -7.19
CA GLU A 14 -15.81 -0.34 -5.86
C GLU A 14 -15.69 -1.45 -4.84
N ILE A 15 -14.63 -1.40 -4.06
CA ILE A 15 -14.30 -2.42 -3.07
C ILE A 15 -14.27 -1.78 -1.70
N THR A 16 -15.01 -2.37 -0.77
CA THR A 16 -14.98 -2.00 0.64
C THR A 16 -14.28 -3.10 1.42
N SER A 17 -13.24 -2.74 2.14
CA SER A 17 -12.46 -3.65 2.96
C SER A 17 -12.28 -3.07 4.35
N VAL A 18 -12.02 -3.92 5.31
CA VAL A 18 -11.66 -3.51 6.67
C VAL A 18 -10.17 -3.73 6.87
N ALA A 19 -9.48 -2.69 7.25
CA ALA A 19 -8.05 -2.74 7.50
C ALA A 19 -7.72 -1.99 8.80
N PRO A 20 -6.64 -2.37 9.49
CA PRO A 20 -6.24 -1.68 10.71
C PRO A 20 -5.70 -0.29 10.41
N CYS A 21 -6.01 0.67 11.26
CA CYS A 21 -5.41 1.99 11.22
C CYS A 21 -3.89 1.90 11.43
N ASP A 22 -3.12 2.62 10.63
CA ASP A 22 -1.66 2.58 10.70
C ASP A 22 -1.08 3.18 12.00
N ARG A 23 -1.87 3.90 12.73
CA ARG A 23 -1.45 4.54 13.99
C ARG A 23 -2.00 3.86 15.25
N CYS A 24 -3.31 3.63 15.31
CA CYS A 24 -3.95 3.09 16.52
C CYS A 24 -4.37 1.63 16.42
N LEU A 25 -4.21 1.01 15.24
CA LEU A 25 -4.56 -0.38 14.96
C LEU A 25 -6.05 -0.72 15.10
N GLU A 26 -6.92 0.26 15.17
CA GLU A 26 -8.36 0.03 15.12
C GLU A 26 -8.84 -0.24 13.71
N ASP A 27 -9.86 -1.07 13.60
CA ASP A 27 -10.45 -1.43 12.32
C ASP A 27 -11.09 -0.21 11.64
N VAL A 28 -10.70 0.02 10.40
CA VAL A 28 -11.18 1.11 9.55
C VAL A 28 -11.78 0.53 8.28
N GLU A 29 -12.95 1.02 7.91
CA GLU A 29 -13.55 0.69 6.63
C GLU A 29 -12.88 1.50 5.52
N VAL A 30 -12.22 0.81 4.60
CA VAL A 30 -11.51 1.40 3.48
C VAL A 30 -12.31 1.16 2.20
N LYS A 31 -12.68 2.24 1.53
CA LYS A 31 -13.35 2.20 0.23
C LYS A 31 -12.33 2.52 -0.85
N VAL A 32 -12.15 1.58 -1.76
CA VAL A 32 -11.26 1.73 -2.91
C VAL A 32 -12.10 1.70 -4.17
N THR A 33 -12.03 2.77 -4.94
CA THR A 33 -12.67 2.84 -6.26
C THR A 33 -11.61 2.58 -7.32
N LEU A 34 -11.83 1.53 -8.11
CA LEU A 34 -10.98 1.16 -9.22
C LEU A 34 -11.58 1.63 -10.53
N ASP A 35 -10.81 2.35 -11.29
CA ASP A 35 -11.15 2.77 -12.65
C ASP A 35 -9.92 2.52 -13.52
N PHE A 36 -9.99 1.52 -14.37
CA PHE A 36 -8.85 1.09 -15.15
C PHE A 36 -9.19 0.95 -16.63
N LYS A 37 -8.18 1.24 -17.43
CA LYS A 37 -8.24 1.13 -18.88
C LYS A 37 -6.91 0.56 -19.37
N HIS A 38 -6.95 -0.66 -19.87
CA HIS A 38 -5.79 -1.34 -20.43
C HIS A 38 -5.94 -1.58 -21.91
N LYS A 39 -4.88 -1.32 -22.65
CA LYS A 39 -4.75 -1.71 -24.05
C LYS A 39 -3.92 -2.97 -24.14
N ILE A 40 -4.45 -3.94 -24.83
CA ILE A 40 -3.80 -5.23 -25.06
C ILE A 40 -3.50 -5.33 -26.55
N ASP A 41 -2.22 -5.29 -26.90
CA ASP A 41 -1.75 -5.52 -28.25
C ASP A 41 -1.40 -7.00 -28.39
N THR A 42 -2.10 -7.69 -29.29
CA THR A 42 -1.87 -9.12 -29.53
C THR A 42 -0.64 -9.40 -30.40
N GLU A 43 -0.04 -8.37 -30.97
CA GLU A 43 1.11 -8.49 -31.86
C GLU A 43 2.48 -8.33 -31.18
N SER A 44 2.53 -7.99 -29.90
CA SER A 44 3.80 -8.03 -29.20
C SER A 44 4.23 -9.49 -29.03
N ASP A 45 5.03 -9.92 -30.00
CA ASP A 45 5.65 -11.24 -30.00
C ASP A 45 6.29 -11.55 -28.65
N ALA A 46 6.19 -12.79 -28.26
CA ALA A 46 6.65 -13.39 -27.01
C ALA A 46 8.12 -13.14 -26.64
N TYR A 47 8.81 -12.26 -27.36
CA TYR A 47 10.22 -11.97 -27.15
C TYR A 47 10.50 -10.86 -26.16
N ASP A 48 9.50 -10.04 -25.83
CA ASP A 48 9.66 -8.92 -24.91
C ASP A 48 9.07 -9.20 -23.52
N GLN A 49 8.81 -10.48 -23.23
CA GLN A 49 8.23 -10.92 -21.95
C GLN A 49 9.17 -10.80 -20.75
N SER A 50 10.42 -10.37 -20.97
CA SER A 50 11.39 -10.35 -19.87
C SER A 50 11.35 -9.09 -19.00
N GLU A 51 10.74 -8.02 -19.48
CA GLU A 51 10.69 -6.76 -18.73
C GLU A 51 9.32 -6.45 -18.10
N ASP A 52 8.23 -7.00 -18.64
CA ASP A 52 6.86 -6.73 -18.19
C ASP A 52 6.14 -7.98 -17.63
N LEU A 53 6.87 -8.87 -17.01
CA LEU A 53 6.31 -10.12 -16.47
C LEU A 53 5.18 -9.90 -15.44
N ASP A 54 5.13 -8.75 -14.83
CA ASP A 54 4.16 -8.44 -13.79
C ASP A 54 2.93 -7.68 -14.30
N GLU A 55 3.03 -6.97 -15.42
CA GLU A 55 1.92 -6.15 -15.92
C GLU A 55 0.83 -6.94 -16.65
N ASN A 56 1.17 -8.04 -17.26
CA ASN A 56 0.25 -8.83 -18.10
C ASN A 56 -0.02 -10.24 -17.58
N ASN A 57 0.15 -10.47 -16.29
CA ASN A 57 -0.06 -11.79 -15.68
C ASN A 57 -1.53 -12.25 -15.68
N TYR A 58 -2.47 -11.37 -16.03
CA TYR A 58 -3.90 -11.65 -16.16
C TYR A 58 -4.30 -12.16 -17.54
N ILE A 59 -3.35 -12.25 -18.47
CA ILE A 59 -3.60 -12.76 -19.83
C ILE A 59 -2.93 -14.12 -19.98
N ASP A 60 -3.73 -15.12 -20.34
CA ASP A 60 -3.26 -16.45 -20.68
C ASP A 60 -3.76 -16.80 -22.09
N GLY A 61 -2.87 -16.61 -23.08
CA GLY A 61 -3.22 -16.80 -24.48
C GLY A 61 -4.37 -15.91 -24.93
N TYR A 62 -5.54 -16.50 -25.18
CA TYR A 62 -6.77 -15.78 -25.54
C TYR A 62 -7.74 -15.60 -24.37
N SER A 63 -7.34 -16.00 -23.20
CA SER A 63 -8.16 -15.91 -21.99
C SER A 63 -7.73 -14.74 -21.11
N LEU A 64 -8.71 -14.00 -20.63
CA LEU A 64 -8.53 -12.91 -19.67
C LEU A 64 -8.92 -13.41 -18.28
N ASP A 65 -7.97 -13.39 -17.34
CA ASP A 65 -8.25 -13.64 -15.94
C ASP A 65 -8.68 -12.33 -15.25
N VAL A 66 -9.99 -12.18 -15.10
CA VAL A 66 -10.58 -10.98 -14.50
C VAL A 66 -10.21 -10.83 -13.02
N GLU A 67 -10.14 -11.94 -12.30
CA GLU A 67 -9.78 -11.92 -10.87
C GLU A 67 -8.36 -11.38 -10.67
N GLN A 68 -7.41 -11.88 -11.47
CA GLN A 68 -6.04 -11.41 -11.42
C GLN A 68 -5.91 -9.93 -11.82
N LEU A 69 -6.66 -9.50 -12.86
CA LEU A 69 -6.70 -8.11 -13.30
C LEU A 69 -7.20 -7.19 -12.18
N VAL A 70 -8.32 -7.53 -11.56
CA VAL A 70 -8.89 -6.75 -10.45
C VAL A 70 -7.94 -6.72 -9.25
N TYR A 71 -7.28 -7.83 -8.96
CA TYR A 71 -6.29 -7.91 -7.89
C TYR A 71 -5.10 -6.98 -8.14
N ASN A 72 -4.58 -6.96 -9.36
CA ASN A 72 -3.48 -6.07 -9.73
C ASN A 72 -3.89 -4.59 -9.59
N GLU A 73 -5.07 -4.23 -10.07
CA GLU A 73 -5.60 -2.87 -9.93
C GLU A 73 -5.85 -2.50 -8.47
N LEU A 74 -6.29 -3.43 -7.66
CA LEU A 74 -6.47 -3.22 -6.22
C LEU A 74 -5.13 -2.90 -5.54
N LEU A 75 -4.07 -3.62 -5.87
CA LEU A 75 -2.73 -3.37 -5.32
C LEU A 75 -2.21 -1.98 -5.69
N VAL A 76 -2.43 -1.56 -6.93
CA VAL A 76 -2.03 -0.24 -7.41
C VAL A 76 -2.87 0.88 -6.77
N GLY A 77 -4.17 0.68 -6.64
CA GLY A 77 -5.11 1.64 -6.08
C GLY A 77 -5.20 1.64 -4.56
N TRP A 78 -4.51 0.70 -3.89
CA TRP A 78 -4.56 0.62 -2.43
C TRP A 78 -3.95 1.85 -1.79
N PRO A 79 -4.62 2.48 -0.81
CA PRO A 79 -4.06 3.65 -0.15
C PRO A 79 -2.79 3.29 0.62
N THR A 80 -1.77 4.14 0.50
CA THR A 80 -0.48 3.94 1.19
C THR A 80 -0.59 4.15 2.70
N LYS A 81 -1.62 4.85 3.14
CA LYS A 81 -1.84 5.19 4.54
C LYS A 81 -3.32 5.08 4.89
N ILE A 82 -3.61 4.29 5.90
CA ILE A 82 -4.96 4.07 6.40
C ILE A 82 -5.03 4.64 7.82
N LEU A 83 -5.89 5.63 8.02
CA LEU A 83 -6.09 6.28 9.30
C LEU A 83 -7.58 6.25 9.67
N CYS A 84 -7.89 6.01 10.94
CA CYS A 84 -9.25 6.10 11.45
C CYS A 84 -9.78 7.55 11.45
N SER A 85 -8.87 8.53 11.63
CA SER A 85 -9.12 9.96 11.50
C SER A 85 -7.80 10.68 11.20
N GLU A 86 -7.89 11.89 10.64
CA GLU A 86 -6.71 12.71 10.39
C GLU A 86 -5.95 13.07 11.69
N ASP A 87 -6.69 13.21 12.78
CA ASP A 87 -6.17 13.55 14.11
C ASP A 87 -5.81 12.33 14.96
N CYS A 88 -5.66 11.16 14.36
CA CYS A 88 -5.34 9.94 15.09
C CYS A 88 -4.02 10.07 15.84
N LYS A 89 -4.07 9.95 17.16
CA LYS A 89 -2.90 10.06 18.05
C LYS A 89 -2.05 8.80 18.09
N GLY A 90 -2.60 7.69 17.63
CA GLY A 90 -1.91 6.41 17.63
C GLY A 90 -1.97 5.67 18.95
N ILE A 91 -1.01 4.78 19.14
CA ILE A 91 -0.83 3.99 20.36
C ILE A 91 0.44 4.39 21.08
N CYS A 92 0.45 4.19 22.40
CA CYS A 92 1.65 4.37 23.19
C CYS A 92 2.71 3.32 22.80
N ASN A 93 3.94 3.77 22.57
CA ASN A 93 5.06 2.88 22.23
C ASN A 93 5.50 1.96 23.38
N VAL A 94 5.10 2.28 24.60
CA VAL A 94 5.53 1.56 25.81
C VAL A 94 4.47 0.57 26.26
N CYS A 95 3.21 1.01 26.44
CA CYS A 95 2.14 0.17 26.97
C CYS A 95 1.13 -0.29 25.92
N GLY A 96 1.17 0.26 24.70
CA GLY A 96 0.23 -0.09 23.63
C GLY A 96 -1.18 0.48 23.79
N GLN A 97 -1.39 1.40 24.72
CA GLN A 97 -2.71 2.02 24.90
C GLN A 97 -3.05 2.93 23.73
N ASN A 98 -4.32 2.88 23.29
CA ASN A 98 -4.83 3.78 22.28
C ASN A 98 -4.94 5.22 22.85
N LEU A 99 -4.11 6.12 22.34
CA LEU A 99 -4.05 7.51 22.80
C LEU A 99 -5.26 8.34 22.38
N ASN A 100 -6.12 7.84 21.47
CA ASN A 100 -7.38 8.48 21.13
C ASN A 100 -8.45 8.29 22.22
N LYS A 101 -8.34 7.19 22.98
CA LYS A 101 -9.30 6.81 24.03
C LYS A 101 -8.89 7.28 25.41
N GLY A 102 -7.62 7.60 25.61
CA GLY A 102 -7.11 8.03 26.88
C GLY A 102 -5.62 8.31 26.86
N THR A 103 -5.13 8.90 27.91
CA THR A 103 -3.71 9.16 28.10
C THR A 103 -3.08 8.10 28.99
N CYS A 104 -1.84 7.73 28.73
CA CYS A 104 -1.05 6.88 29.59
C CYS A 104 0.03 7.70 30.30
N ASN A 105 0.54 7.17 31.43
CA ASN A 105 1.60 7.80 32.22
C ASN A 105 3.00 7.30 31.83
N CYS A 106 3.14 6.66 30.68
CA CYS A 106 4.43 6.19 30.21
C CYS A 106 5.28 7.36 29.73
N GLU A 107 6.55 7.38 30.11
CA GLU A 107 7.51 8.28 29.50
C GLU A 107 7.84 7.81 28.09
N ASP A 108 7.33 8.56 27.12
CA ASP A 108 7.70 8.35 25.73
C ASP A 108 9.08 8.95 25.49
N THR A 109 10.09 8.11 25.55
CA THR A 109 11.44 8.52 25.17
C THR A 109 11.60 8.69 23.66
N GLY A 110 10.60 8.28 22.88
CA GLY A 110 10.49 8.51 21.44
C GLY A 110 11.62 7.94 20.59
N LEU A 111 12.53 7.24 21.18
CA LEU A 111 13.80 6.89 20.57
C LEU A 111 14.02 5.38 20.63
N ASP A 112 14.35 4.83 19.47
CA ASP A 112 14.75 3.45 19.37
C ASP A 112 15.93 3.17 20.34
N PRO A 113 15.83 2.13 21.20
CA PRO A 113 16.90 1.75 22.11
C PRO A 113 18.26 1.54 21.43
N ARG A 114 18.23 1.15 20.15
CA ARG A 114 19.45 0.97 19.35
C ARG A 114 20.19 2.27 19.11
N MET A 115 19.47 3.38 19.14
CA MET A 115 20.02 4.72 18.92
C MET A 115 20.55 5.37 20.20
N SER A 116 20.45 4.71 21.35
CA SER A 116 20.95 5.22 22.62
C SER A 116 22.44 5.50 22.59
N VAL A 117 23.21 4.61 21.98
CA VAL A 117 24.67 4.77 21.83
C VAL A 117 25.03 6.02 21.04
N ILE A 118 24.32 6.26 19.94
CA ILE A 118 24.52 7.46 19.11
C ILE A 118 24.20 8.73 19.89
N ARG A 119 23.13 8.70 20.67
CA ARG A 119 22.73 9.82 21.53
C ARG A 119 23.78 10.16 22.57
N ASP A 120 24.38 9.15 23.19
CA ASP A 120 25.43 9.34 24.19
C ASP A 120 26.70 9.93 23.57
N VAL A 121 27.04 9.52 22.36
CA VAL A 121 28.13 10.12 21.58
C VAL A 121 27.87 11.61 21.33
N PHE A 122 26.66 11.99 20.91
CA PHE A 122 26.31 13.39 20.66
C PHE A 122 26.27 14.24 21.94
N LYS A 123 25.89 13.67 23.07
CA LYS A 123 25.96 14.38 24.36
C LYS A 123 27.41 14.71 24.73
N ASN A 124 28.30 13.77 24.52
CA ASN A 124 29.72 13.96 24.83
C ASN A 124 30.41 14.99 23.90
N PHE A 125 29.89 15.17 22.68
CA PHE A 125 30.38 16.18 21.76
C PHE A 125 30.05 17.64 22.15
N LYS A 126 29.06 17.85 23.00
CA LYS A 126 28.67 19.18 23.43
C LYS A 126 29.49 19.73 24.62
N GLU A 127 30.32 18.91 25.23
CA GLU A 127 31.15 19.29 26.37
C GLU A 127 32.60 19.65 26.00
N VAL A 128 32.85 19.84 24.73
CA VAL A 128 34.18 20.29 24.28
C VAL A 128 34.17 21.78 23.95
#